data_72ac767918f2b1e7f6fc7ca670f533c2
#
_entry.id   72ac767918f2b1e7f6fc7ca670f533c2
#
_cell.length_a   1.000
_cell.length_b   1.000
_cell.length_c   1.000
_cell.angle_alpha   90.00
_cell.angle_beta   90.00
_cell.angle_gamma   90.00
#
_symmetry.space_group_name_H-M   'P 1'
#
loop_
_entity.id
_entity.type
_entity.pdbx_description
1 polymer ?
#
loop_
_entity_poly.entity_id
_entity_poly.type
_entity_poly.pdbx_seq_one_letter_code
_entity_poly.pdbx_strand_id
1 'polypeptide(L)'
;MAALGHARITHARLRWITRAAAVVLLITTVGWVLVFQGFLDLHVYRTGGFAWRTGTALYEPGFAALVPGMPLPFTYPPFAAILFAPVELLPWHVAKFAISLASAAALAVTTTITARRLVADRAAADALGMSVAALWALFEPARQTIGFGQINLILMALVAADCLLPRTRWPRGLLVGVAAAIKLTPAVFVLLFLLRGRYRAAATAVASFTACGLAALLLAPRDSAQYWLHTLFDPARIGGLAYAFNQNIQAVLVRLLPANTLLWAVLAAAVMALAATAARRARDDVTALLAIAAGGLLASPVSWSHHWVWVLPAAVAVLVRAPRWTPVLLVFAVAPHSWLPQTHDLEMHWTWWQHLLGSSYVLVTMVALYRSLYAGNSASAPIVEQHGRRFRPSRSGDTGGPGTGTARPVASGESEDVINTVR
;
A
#
# COMPACT_ATOMS: atom_id res chain seq x y z
N MET A 1 10.76 34.20 -31.98
CA MET A 1 10.18 33.04 -31.26
C MET A 1 11.15 32.64 -30.17
N ALA A 2 10.90 33.06 -28.93
CA ALA A 2 11.77 32.85 -27.83
C ALA A 2 11.64 31.39 -27.32
N ALA A 3 12.76 30.68 -27.35
CA ALA A 3 12.87 29.37 -26.72
C ALA A 3 12.68 29.53 -25.22
N LEU A 4 11.54 29.07 -24.71
CA LEU A 4 11.31 28.90 -23.25
C LEU A 4 12.32 27.85 -22.76
N GLY A 5 13.44 28.32 -22.24
CA GLY A 5 14.44 27.51 -21.58
C GLY A 5 13.79 26.77 -20.40
N HIS A 6 13.66 25.46 -20.51
CA HIS A 6 13.30 24.60 -19.38
C HIS A 6 14.42 24.73 -18.34
N ALA A 7 14.23 25.61 -17.36
CA ALA A 7 15.13 25.75 -16.24
C ALA A 7 15.20 24.39 -15.52
N ARG A 8 16.32 23.67 -15.68
CA ARG A 8 16.57 22.42 -14.92
C ARG A 8 16.55 22.77 -13.43
N ILE A 9 15.60 22.19 -12.70
CA ILE A 9 15.52 22.33 -11.25
C ILE A 9 16.82 21.79 -10.66
N THR A 10 17.57 22.60 -9.93
CA THR A 10 18.83 22.18 -9.32
C THR A 10 18.61 21.19 -8.18
N HIS A 11 19.55 20.28 -7.92
CA HIS A 11 19.50 19.35 -6.78
C HIS A 11 19.39 20.09 -5.43
N ALA A 12 19.96 21.28 -5.32
CA ALA A 12 19.83 22.14 -4.12
C ALA A 12 18.37 22.51 -3.89
N ARG A 13 17.65 22.95 -4.96
CA ARG A 13 16.23 23.30 -4.90
C ARG A 13 15.36 22.09 -4.57
N LEU A 14 15.65 20.91 -5.14
CA LEU A 14 14.93 19.68 -4.83
C LEU A 14 15.09 19.27 -3.36
N ARG A 15 16.31 19.35 -2.81
CA ARG A 15 16.55 19.10 -1.37
C ARG A 15 15.83 20.10 -0.48
N TRP A 16 15.75 21.37 -0.90
CA TRP A 16 14.98 22.37 -0.17
C TRP A 16 13.49 22.02 -0.17
N ILE A 17 12.90 21.66 -1.32
CA ILE A 17 11.51 21.21 -1.44
C ILE A 17 11.25 20.02 -0.51
N THR A 18 12.13 19.02 -0.49
CA THR A 18 12.01 17.85 0.39
C THR A 18 11.97 18.24 1.87
N ARG A 19 12.84 19.17 2.30
CA ARG A 19 12.89 19.66 3.68
C ARG A 19 11.64 20.48 4.03
N ALA A 20 11.23 21.38 3.16
CA ALA A 20 10.02 22.17 3.34
C ALA A 20 8.78 21.28 3.45
N ALA A 21 8.64 20.28 2.58
CA ALA A 21 7.56 19.31 2.64
C ALA A 21 7.57 18.49 3.94
N ALA A 22 8.76 18.08 4.43
CA ALA A 22 8.88 17.40 5.72
C ALA A 22 8.42 18.28 6.90
N VAL A 23 8.76 19.56 6.87
CA VAL A 23 8.31 20.52 7.88
C VAL A 23 6.79 20.71 7.82
N VAL A 24 6.22 20.86 6.61
CA VAL A 24 4.77 20.94 6.42
C VAL A 24 4.07 19.68 6.94
N LEU A 25 4.58 18.49 6.60
CA LEU A 25 4.04 17.22 7.10
C LEU A 25 4.03 17.18 8.62
N LEU A 26 5.12 17.59 9.26
CA LEU A 26 5.23 17.61 10.72
C LEU A 26 4.24 18.62 11.33
N ILE A 27 4.22 19.86 10.84
CA ILE A 27 3.35 20.92 11.36
C ILE A 27 1.88 20.55 11.20
N THR A 28 1.47 20.05 10.03
CA THR A 28 0.08 19.66 9.79
C THR A 28 -0.32 18.45 10.64
N THR A 29 0.58 17.48 10.86
CA THR A 29 0.30 16.32 11.72
C THR A 29 0.18 16.75 13.19
N VAL A 30 1.11 17.56 13.70
CA VAL A 30 1.06 18.08 15.08
C VAL A 30 -0.19 18.95 15.27
N GLY A 31 -0.45 19.87 14.35
CA GLY A 31 -1.66 20.72 14.40
C GLY A 31 -2.95 19.91 14.42
N TRP A 32 -3.02 18.84 13.61
CA TRP A 32 -4.17 17.93 13.60
C TRP A 32 -4.37 17.23 14.95
N VAL A 33 -3.30 16.70 15.56
CA VAL A 33 -3.36 16.05 16.88
C VAL A 33 -3.80 16.99 18.00
N LEU A 34 -3.43 18.27 17.90
CA LEU A 34 -3.82 19.27 18.90
C LEU A 34 -5.31 19.66 18.79
N VAL A 35 -5.84 19.70 17.58
CA VAL A 35 -7.23 20.15 17.33
C VAL A 35 -8.21 18.98 17.34
N PHE A 36 -7.84 17.84 16.77
CA PHE A 36 -8.74 16.69 16.60
C PHE A 36 -8.79 15.82 17.86
N GLN A 37 -10.00 15.50 18.35
CA GLN A 37 -10.20 14.76 19.59
C GLN A 37 -10.71 13.32 19.40
N GLY A 38 -10.97 12.88 18.16
CA GLY A 38 -11.62 11.58 17.86
C GLY A 38 -10.83 10.37 18.36
N PHE A 39 -9.71 10.07 17.72
CA PHE A 39 -8.80 8.95 18.04
C PHE A 39 -9.49 7.61 18.40
N LEU A 40 -10.60 7.32 17.71
CA LEU A 40 -11.51 6.20 17.96
C LEU A 40 -10.77 4.84 17.99
N ASP A 41 -9.99 4.56 16.96
CA ASP A 41 -9.24 3.30 16.84
C ASP A 41 -8.10 3.20 17.86
N LEU A 42 -7.46 4.32 18.21
CA LEU A 42 -6.45 4.33 19.26
C LEU A 42 -7.04 3.93 20.61
N HIS A 43 -8.29 4.33 20.91
CA HIS A 43 -9.01 3.85 22.09
C HIS A 43 -9.17 2.34 22.03
N VAL A 44 -9.65 1.79 20.91
CA VAL A 44 -9.82 0.33 20.75
C VAL A 44 -8.50 -0.40 20.92
N TYR A 45 -7.39 0.12 20.37
CA TYR A 45 -6.07 -0.51 20.51
C TYR A 45 -5.59 -0.54 21.97
N ARG A 46 -5.71 0.59 22.66
CA ARG A 46 -5.33 0.69 24.08
C ARG A 46 -6.19 -0.21 24.95
N THR A 47 -7.51 -0.24 24.71
CA THR A 47 -8.44 -1.14 25.41
C THR A 47 -8.09 -2.61 25.13
N GLY A 48 -7.72 -2.95 23.88
CA GLY A 48 -7.25 -4.30 23.55
C GLY A 48 -5.99 -4.70 24.32
N GLY A 49 -5.01 -3.78 24.40
CA GLY A 49 -3.80 -3.99 25.20
C GLY A 49 -4.09 -4.15 26.69
N PHE A 50 -4.98 -3.33 27.23
CA PHE A 50 -5.44 -3.42 28.63
C PHE A 50 -6.16 -4.74 28.90
N ALA A 51 -7.13 -5.12 28.06
CA ALA A 51 -7.90 -6.35 28.19
C ALA A 51 -6.99 -7.59 28.20
N TRP A 52 -6.04 -7.64 27.25
CA TRP A 52 -5.06 -8.73 27.23
C TRP A 52 -4.22 -8.79 28.52
N ARG A 53 -3.71 -7.67 29.03
CA ARG A 53 -2.90 -7.62 30.25
C ARG A 53 -3.67 -8.00 31.51
N THR A 54 -4.96 -7.66 31.55
CA THR A 54 -5.83 -7.95 32.71
C THR A 54 -6.57 -9.28 32.61
N GLY A 55 -6.41 -10.02 31.51
CA GLY A 55 -7.11 -11.29 31.28
C GLY A 55 -8.59 -11.13 30.93
N THR A 56 -9.03 -9.95 30.56
CA THR A 56 -10.41 -9.70 30.06
C THR A 56 -10.53 -10.21 28.63
N ALA A 57 -11.60 -10.96 28.32
CA ALA A 57 -11.81 -11.54 27.01
C ALA A 57 -11.98 -10.44 25.91
N LEU A 58 -11.20 -10.55 24.82
CA LEU A 58 -11.16 -9.54 23.76
C LEU A 58 -12.42 -9.46 22.92
N TYR A 59 -13.15 -10.56 22.77
CA TYR A 59 -14.24 -10.69 21.79
C TYR A 59 -15.63 -10.86 22.42
N GLU A 60 -15.73 -10.74 23.72
CA GLU A 60 -16.97 -10.81 24.47
C GLU A 60 -17.60 -9.42 24.68
N PRO A 61 -18.92 -9.35 24.96
CA PRO A 61 -19.62 -8.06 25.19
C PRO A 61 -19.00 -7.19 26.29
N GLY A 62 -18.34 -7.80 27.30
CA GLY A 62 -17.64 -7.09 28.36
C GLY A 62 -16.49 -6.21 27.91
N PHE A 63 -15.89 -6.49 26.75
CA PHE A 63 -14.84 -5.65 26.18
C PHE A 63 -15.33 -4.23 25.85
N ALA A 64 -16.48 -4.10 25.19
CA ALA A 64 -17.05 -2.81 24.82
C ALA A 64 -17.37 -1.92 26.03
N ALA A 65 -17.65 -2.53 27.18
CA ALA A 65 -17.95 -1.82 28.43
C ALA A 65 -16.70 -1.25 29.12
N LEU A 66 -15.48 -1.66 28.72
CA LEU A 66 -14.23 -1.17 29.32
C LEU A 66 -13.97 0.33 29.06
N VAL A 67 -14.60 0.90 28.04
CA VAL A 67 -14.49 2.35 27.72
C VAL A 67 -15.90 2.96 27.73
N PRO A 68 -16.28 3.66 28.79
CA PRO A 68 -17.57 4.33 28.87
C PRO A 68 -17.76 5.31 27.71
N GLY A 69 -18.94 5.28 27.08
CA GLY A 69 -19.30 6.18 25.96
C GLY A 69 -18.69 5.79 24.61
N MET A 70 -17.95 4.70 24.51
CA MET A 70 -17.34 4.23 23.25
C MET A 70 -17.42 2.69 23.12
N PRO A 71 -18.63 2.13 22.94
CA PRO A 71 -18.86 0.69 22.95
C PRO A 71 -18.44 0.04 21.62
N LEU A 72 -17.15 0.09 21.26
CA LEU A 72 -16.66 -0.54 20.04
C LEU A 72 -16.01 -1.89 20.34
N PRO A 73 -16.26 -2.91 19.51
CA PRO A 73 -15.66 -4.23 19.67
C PRO A 73 -14.19 -4.22 19.23
N PHE A 74 -13.40 -5.14 19.79
CA PHE A 74 -12.10 -5.46 19.25
C PHE A 74 -12.27 -6.37 18.03
N THR A 75 -11.77 -5.93 16.87
CA THR A 75 -11.99 -6.60 15.59
C THR A 75 -10.71 -7.16 14.95
N TYR A 76 -9.58 -7.00 15.63
CA TYR A 76 -8.25 -7.41 15.17
C TYR A 76 -7.88 -8.82 15.67
N PRO A 77 -6.91 -9.52 15.00
CA PRO A 77 -6.34 -10.75 15.55
C PRO A 77 -5.74 -10.53 16.95
N PRO A 78 -5.67 -11.56 17.82
CA PRO A 78 -5.16 -11.42 19.19
C PRO A 78 -3.73 -10.90 19.28
N PHE A 79 -2.89 -11.19 18.29
CA PHE A 79 -1.54 -10.66 18.18
C PHE A 79 -1.51 -9.12 18.22
N ALA A 80 -2.51 -8.46 17.68
CA ALA A 80 -2.62 -7.00 17.72
C ALA A 80 -2.81 -6.49 19.16
N ALA A 81 -3.62 -7.12 19.99
CA ALA A 81 -3.79 -6.72 21.40
C ALA A 81 -2.48 -6.79 22.16
N ILE A 82 -1.70 -7.85 21.95
CA ILE A 82 -0.36 -8.03 22.55
C ILE A 82 0.58 -6.91 22.11
N LEU A 83 0.59 -6.61 20.79
CA LEU A 83 1.43 -5.56 20.23
C LEU A 83 1.05 -4.16 20.73
N PHE A 84 -0.24 -3.92 21.00
CA PHE A 84 -0.73 -2.63 21.50
C PHE A 84 -0.63 -2.46 23.03
N ALA A 85 -0.29 -3.51 23.78
CA ALA A 85 -0.13 -3.42 25.23
C ALA A 85 0.88 -2.34 25.68
N PRO A 86 2.05 -2.14 25.02
CA PRO A 86 2.92 -1.01 25.38
C PRO A 86 2.29 0.36 25.11
N VAL A 87 1.41 0.48 24.09
CA VAL A 87 0.73 1.75 23.77
C VAL A 87 -0.32 2.10 24.84
N GLU A 88 -0.92 1.10 25.45
CA GLU A 88 -1.87 1.28 26.56
C GLU A 88 -1.18 1.92 27.76
N LEU A 89 0.06 1.54 28.06
CA LEU A 89 0.82 2.07 29.19
C LEU A 89 1.23 3.54 29.06
N LEU A 90 1.21 4.09 27.82
CA LEU A 90 1.57 5.48 27.58
C LEU A 90 0.46 6.43 28.08
N PRO A 91 0.79 7.63 28.61
CA PRO A 91 -0.20 8.68 28.78
C PRO A 91 -0.94 8.97 27.49
N TRP A 92 -2.23 9.29 27.56
CA TRP A 92 -3.09 9.48 26.37
C TRP A 92 -2.51 10.42 25.31
N HIS A 93 -2.00 11.57 25.74
CA HIS A 93 -1.40 12.54 24.81
C HIS A 93 -0.16 11.98 24.13
N VAL A 94 0.68 11.25 24.86
CA VAL A 94 1.89 10.63 24.30
C VAL A 94 1.49 9.57 23.27
N ALA A 95 0.48 8.74 23.54
CA ALA A 95 -0.03 7.74 22.60
C ALA A 95 -0.58 8.38 21.33
N LYS A 96 -1.36 9.49 21.43
CA LYS A 96 -1.85 10.24 20.26
C LYS A 96 -0.72 10.75 19.38
N PHE A 97 0.27 11.40 19.96
CA PHE A 97 1.42 11.90 19.20
C PHE A 97 2.24 10.75 18.60
N ALA A 98 2.50 9.71 19.37
CA ALA A 98 3.29 8.56 18.91
C ALA A 98 2.66 7.88 17.67
N ILE A 99 1.37 7.55 17.70
CA ILE A 99 0.69 6.89 16.58
C ILE A 99 0.58 7.83 15.36
N SER A 100 0.32 9.13 15.57
CA SER A 100 0.17 10.09 14.48
C SER A 100 1.50 10.40 13.80
N LEU A 101 2.58 10.59 14.56
CA LEU A 101 3.93 10.81 14.01
C LEU A 101 4.45 9.53 13.31
N ALA A 102 4.20 8.35 13.90
CA ALA A 102 4.53 7.07 13.24
C ALA A 102 3.76 6.90 11.92
N SER A 103 2.49 7.28 11.89
CA SER A 103 1.65 7.26 10.67
C SER A 103 2.15 8.24 9.61
N ALA A 104 2.53 9.47 10.00
CA ALA A 104 3.10 10.46 9.09
C ALA A 104 4.46 10.00 8.52
N ALA A 105 5.33 9.45 9.36
CA ALA A 105 6.60 8.87 8.93
C ALA A 105 6.39 7.68 7.99
N ALA A 106 5.45 6.79 8.30
CA ALA A 106 5.07 5.66 7.46
C ALA A 106 4.56 6.11 6.09
N LEU A 107 3.74 7.16 6.05
CA LEU A 107 3.28 7.77 4.82
C LEU A 107 4.42 8.34 3.99
N ALA A 108 5.31 9.13 4.61
CA ALA A 108 6.49 9.69 3.94
C ALA A 108 7.40 8.58 3.36
N VAL A 109 7.62 7.51 4.11
CA VAL A 109 8.38 6.33 3.66
C VAL A 109 7.70 5.69 2.45
N THR A 110 6.39 5.44 2.51
CA THR A 110 5.64 4.76 1.43
C THR A 110 5.67 5.58 0.14
N THR A 111 5.33 6.87 0.21
CA THR A 111 5.28 7.74 -0.97
C THR A 111 6.67 7.96 -1.58
N THR A 112 7.71 8.09 -0.73
CA THR A 112 9.09 8.22 -1.19
C THR A 112 9.61 6.93 -1.83
N ILE A 113 9.36 5.75 -1.24
CA ILE A 113 9.71 4.46 -1.86
C ILE A 113 9.01 4.33 -3.21
N THR A 114 7.71 4.65 -3.28
CA THR A 114 6.94 4.62 -4.53
C THR A 114 7.54 5.55 -5.58
N ALA A 115 7.84 6.80 -5.23
CA ALA A 115 8.44 7.78 -6.13
C ALA A 115 9.82 7.32 -6.64
N ARG A 116 10.67 6.77 -5.78
CA ARG A 116 12.00 6.23 -6.14
C ARG A 116 11.93 5.01 -7.07
N ARG A 117 10.79 4.32 -7.12
CA ARG A 117 10.56 3.22 -8.10
C ARG A 117 10.09 3.74 -9.45
N LEU A 118 9.61 4.98 -9.53
CA LEU A 118 9.00 5.57 -10.72
C LEU A 118 9.85 6.67 -11.37
N VAL A 119 10.69 7.35 -10.59
CA VAL A 119 11.51 8.49 -11.02
C VAL A 119 12.98 8.13 -10.85
N ALA A 120 13.75 8.29 -11.95
CA ALA A 120 15.17 7.90 -11.97
C ALA A 120 16.06 8.84 -11.12
N ASP A 121 15.80 10.15 -11.16
CA ASP A 121 16.51 11.11 -10.32
C ASP A 121 16.06 11.00 -8.88
N ARG A 122 16.99 10.65 -7.99
CA ARG A 122 16.69 10.38 -6.58
C ARG A 122 16.21 11.62 -5.85
N ALA A 123 16.79 12.79 -6.14
CA ALA A 123 16.38 14.03 -5.48
C ALA A 123 14.98 14.46 -5.89
N ALA A 124 14.64 14.29 -7.18
CA ALA A 124 13.28 14.54 -7.67
C ALA A 124 12.28 13.54 -7.10
N ALA A 125 12.64 12.25 -6.99
CA ALA A 125 11.81 11.23 -6.36
C ALA A 125 11.52 11.56 -4.88
N ASP A 126 12.55 11.95 -4.12
CA ASP A 126 12.41 12.32 -2.71
C ASP A 126 11.53 13.56 -2.54
N ALA A 127 11.72 14.58 -3.38
CA ALA A 127 10.91 15.78 -3.37
C ALA A 127 9.44 15.47 -3.70
N LEU A 128 9.18 14.67 -4.74
CA LEU A 128 7.82 14.27 -5.11
C LEU A 128 7.15 13.45 -3.99
N GLY A 129 7.82 12.40 -3.51
CA GLY A 129 7.26 11.52 -2.48
C GLY A 129 6.94 12.28 -1.19
N MET A 130 7.86 13.14 -0.74
CA MET A 130 7.66 13.94 0.45
C MET A 130 6.55 15.00 0.25
N SER A 131 6.46 15.63 -0.94
CA SER A 131 5.39 16.59 -1.24
C SER A 131 4.02 15.93 -1.23
N VAL A 132 3.87 14.73 -1.79
CA VAL A 132 2.60 13.97 -1.71
C VAL A 132 2.27 13.62 -0.26
N ALA A 133 3.26 13.20 0.53
CA ALA A 133 3.05 12.95 1.96
C ALA A 133 2.59 14.22 2.71
N ALA A 134 3.19 15.37 2.43
CA ALA A 134 2.82 16.65 3.07
C ALA A 134 1.38 17.10 2.76
N LEU A 135 0.83 16.66 1.64
CA LEU A 135 -0.55 16.95 1.23
C LEU A 135 -1.59 15.97 1.79
N TRP A 136 -1.22 15.12 2.75
CA TRP A 136 -2.10 14.08 3.31
C TRP A 136 -3.45 14.61 3.80
N ALA A 137 -3.46 15.79 4.38
CA ALA A 137 -4.67 16.41 4.92
C ALA A 137 -5.72 16.76 3.85
N LEU A 138 -5.34 16.79 2.57
CA LEU A 138 -6.27 16.95 1.46
C LEU A 138 -7.04 15.65 1.15
N PHE A 139 -6.52 14.49 1.53
CA PHE A 139 -7.13 13.19 1.23
C PHE A 139 -7.93 12.66 2.43
N GLU A 140 -9.23 12.47 2.25
CA GLU A 140 -10.11 11.96 3.31
C GLU A 140 -9.60 10.65 3.93
N PRO A 141 -9.15 9.63 3.17
CA PRO A 141 -8.66 8.39 3.77
C PRO A 141 -7.49 8.58 4.74
N ALA A 142 -6.60 9.54 4.46
CA ALA A 142 -5.50 9.86 5.35
C ALA A 142 -5.96 10.68 6.57
N ARG A 143 -6.88 11.66 6.37
CA ARG A 143 -7.47 12.42 7.47
C ARG A 143 -8.17 11.52 8.47
N GLN A 144 -9.00 10.60 7.99
CA GLN A 144 -9.70 9.64 8.85
C GLN A 144 -8.71 8.70 9.55
N THR A 145 -7.72 8.19 8.81
CA THR A 145 -6.70 7.30 9.40
C THR A 145 -5.94 7.99 10.54
N ILE A 146 -5.45 9.20 10.34
CA ILE A 146 -4.71 9.94 11.39
C ILE A 146 -5.68 10.40 12.50
N GLY A 147 -6.88 10.85 12.14
CA GLY A 147 -7.89 11.30 13.09
C GLY A 147 -8.40 10.18 14.01
N PHE A 148 -8.51 8.95 13.52
CA PHE A 148 -8.89 7.81 14.35
C PHE A 148 -7.69 7.19 15.10
N GLY A 149 -6.45 7.63 14.80
CA GLY A 149 -5.25 6.96 15.29
C GLY A 149 -5.11 5.54 14.73
N GLN A 150 -5.58 5.33 13.49
CA GLN A 150 -5.65 4.03 12.83
C GLN A 150 -4.28 3.61 12.28
N ILE A 151 -3.96 2.32 12.41
CA ILE A 151 -2.65 1.75 12.06
C ILE A 151 -2.43 1.59 10.52
N ASN A 152 -3.40 1.87 9.68
CA ASN A 152 -3.37 1.55 8.24
C ASN A 152 -2.14 2.11 7.51
N LEU A 153 -1.71 3.34 7.80
CA LEU A 153 -0.52 3.94 7.18
C LEU A 153 0.76 3.19 7.55
N ILE A 154 0.86 2.70 8.79
CA ILE A 154 1.99 1.89 9.25
C ILE A 154 1.99 0.54 8.54
N LEU A 155 0.83 -0.13 8.46
CA LEU A 155 0.70 -1.41 7.73
C LEU A 155 1.02 -1.23 6.25
N MET A 156 0.55 -0.14 5.63
CA MET A 156 0.87 0.21 4.24
C MET A 156 2.39 0.37 4.04
N ALA A 157 3.08 1.02 4.97
CA ALA A 157 4.53 1.20 4.90
C ALA A 157 5.29 -0.14 5.03
N LEU A 158 4.85 -1.03 5.93
CA LEU A 158 5.42 -2.37 6.05
C LEU A 158 5.29 -3.15 4.74
N VAL A 159 4.09 -3.16 4.15
CA VAL A 159 3.84 -3.80 2.85
C VAL A 159 4.65 -3.16 1.73
N ALA A 160 4.66 -1.82 1.62
CA ALA A 160 5.40 -1.11 0.58
C ALA A 160 6.91 -1.34 0.70
N ALA A 161 7.47 -1.34 1.92
CA ALA A 161 8.88 -1.63 2.15
C ALA A 161 9.23 -3.06 1.73
N ASP A 162 8.40 -4.02 2.06
CA ASP A 162 8.63 -5.42 1.73
C ASP A 162 8.49 -5.72 0.23
N CYS A 163 7.50 -5.11 -0.43
CA CYS A 163 7.21 -5.33 -1.83
C CYS A 163 8.10 -4.50 -2.77
N LEU A 164 8.41 -3.24 -2.43
CA LEU A 164 9.01 -2.27 -3.35
C LEU A 164 10.50 -1.99 -3.12
N LEU A 165 11.07 -2.20 -1.93
CA LEU A 165 12.50 -1.97 -1.73
C LEU A 165 13.32 -2.93 -2.59
N PRO A 166 14.37 -2.46 -3.30
CA PRO A 166 15.19 -3.33 -4.14
C PRO A 166 15.97 -4.35 -3.31
N ARG A 167 16.47 -3.94 -2.14
CA ARG A 167 17.18 -4.80 -1.17
C ARG A 167 16.62 -4.57 0.22
N THR A 168 16.45 -5.65 0.99
CA THR A 168 15.98 -5.62 2.37
C THR A 168 17.02 -6.26 3.28
N ARG A 169 17.14 -5.77 4.53
CA ARG A 169 17.98 -6.39 5.56
C ARG A 169 17.29 -7.58 6.24
N TRP A 170 16.01 -7.77 5.96
CA TRP A 170 15.19 -8.87 6.45
C TRP A 170 14.78 -9.79 5.29
N PRO A 171 14.42 -11.03 5.55
CA PRO A 171 13.84 -11.91 4.55
C PRO A 171 12.56 -11.29 3.96
N ARG A 172 12.53 -11.12 2.64
CA ARG A 172 11.36 -10.55 1.95
C ARG A 172 10.13 -11.39 2.22
N GLY A 173 9.00 -10.78 2.50
CA GLY A 173 7.76 -11.39 2.95
C GLY A 173 7.53 -11.26 4.46
N LEU A 174 8.58 -11.06 5.27
CA LEU A 174 8.47 -10.94 6.72
C LEU A 174 7.48 -9.85 7.14
N LEU A 175 7.61 -8.64 6.58
CA LEU A 175 6.79 -7.51 6.99
C LEU A 175 5.33 -7.64 6.51
N VAL A 176 5.10 -8.27 5.36
CA VAL A 176 3.74 -8.59 4.90
C VAL A 176 3.06 -9.56 5.88
N GLY A 177 3.77 -10.61 6.32
CA GLY A 177 3.21 -11.55 7.28
C GLY A 177 2.95 -10.94 8.66
N VAL A 178 3.87 -10.12 9.17
CA VAL A 178 3.66 -9.36 10.43
C VAL A 178 2.46 -8.42 10.30
N ALA A 179 2.37 -7.66 9.20
CA ALA A 179 1.24 -6.77 8.95
C ALA A 179 -0.10 -7.52 8.89
N ALA A 180 -0.11 -8.71 8.26
CA ALA A 180 -1.28 -9.59 8.23
C ALA A 180 -1.67 -10.13 9.61
N ALA A 181 -0.70 -10.40 10.48
CA ALA A 181 -0.96 -10.84 11.85
C ALA A 181 -1.53 -9.73 12.76
N ILE A 182 -1.21 -8.46 12.46
CA ILE A 182 -1.80 -7.31 13.16
C ILE A 182 -3.24 -7.06 12.65
N LYS A 183 -3.42 -7.11 11.33
CA LYS A 183 -4.71 -6.90 10.67
C LYS A 183 -4.75 -7.78 9.43
N LEU A 184 -5.77 -8.61 9.26
CA LEU A 184 -5.76 -9.67 8.24
C LEU A 184 -5.71 -9.15 6.79
N THR A 185 -6.18 -7.91 6.54
CA THR A 185 -6.25 -7.34 5.18
C THR A 185 -4.93 -7.34 4.40
N PRO A 186 -3.72 -7.11 4.98
CA PRO A 186 -2.45 -7.23 4.27
C PRO A 186 -2.12 -8.64 3.75
N ALA A 187 -2.81 -9.69 4.19
CA ALA A 187 -2.58 -11.05 3.68
C ALA A 187 -2.79 -11.15 2.16
N VAL A 188 -3.62 -10.27 1.57
CA VAL A 188 -3.82 -10.20 0.13
C VAL A 188 -2.52 -9.99 -0.67
N PHE A 189 -1.51 -9.36 -0.07
CA PHE A 189 -0.22 -9.10 -0.74
C PHE A 189 0.67 -10.35 -0.87
N VAL A 190 0.35 -11.45 -0.20
CA VAL A 190 0.96 -12.76 -0.49
C VAL A 190 0.71 -13.15 -1.96
N LEU A 191 -0.50 -12.84 -2.47
CA LEU A 191 -0.84 -13.05 -3.88
C LEU A 191 0.11 -12.28 -4.82
N LEU A 192 0.51 -11.06 -4.47
CA LEU A 192 1.50 -10.32 -5.28
C LEU A 192 2.81 -11.07 -5.41
N PHE A 193 3.33 -11.65 -4.33
CA PHE A 193 4.56 -12.45 -4.39
C PHE A 193 4.40 -13.68 -5.27
N LEU A 194 3.27 -14.39 -5.17
CA LEU A 194 2.97 -15.55 -6.01
C LEU A 194 2.89 -15.18 -7.49
N LEU A 195 2.16 -14.10 -7.82
CA LEU A 195 2.00 -13.62 -9.20
C LEU A 195 3.30 -13.13 -9.84
N ARG A 196 4.26 -12.68 -9.00
CA ARG A 196 5.60 -12.25 -9.42
C ARG A 196 6.65 -13.35 -9.35
N GLY A 197 6.26 -14.62 -9.11
CA GLY A 197 7.18 -15.76 -9.01
C GLY A 197 8.11 -15.71 -7.79
N ARG A 198 7.81 -14.87 -6.78
CA ARG A 198 8.61 -14.69 -5.57
C ARG A 198 8.17 -15.67 -4.49
N TYR A 199 8.18 -16.97 -4.78
CA TYR A 199 7.63 -18.01 -3.90
C TYR A 199 8.26 -18.05 -2.51
N ARG A 200 9.59 -17.79 -2.40
CA ARG A 200 10.26 -17.71 -1.11
C ARG A 200 9.70 -16.56 -0.26
N ALA A 201 9.41 -15.40 -0.87
CA ALA A 201 8.81 -14.28 -0.15
C ALA A 201 7.37 -14.60 0.30
N ALA A 202 6.58 -15.28 -0.55
CA ALA A 202 5.26 -15.76 -0.16
C ALA A 202 5.34 -16.74 1.03
N ALA A 203 6.24 -17.71 0.97
CA ALA A 203 6.47 -18.66 2.07
C ALA A 203 6.92 -17.95 3.35
N THR A 204 7.83 -16.98 3.26
CA THR A 204 8.25 -16.17 4.42
C THR A 204 7.08 -15.38 5.01
N ALA A 205 6.20 -14.81 4.18
CA ALA A 205 5.04 -14.07 4.65
C ALA A 205 4.06 -14.98 5.41
N VAL A 206 3.80 -16.19 4.88
CA VAL A 206 3.00 -17.19 5.58
C VAL A 206 3.68 -17.62 6.87
N ALA A 207 4.97 -17.92 6.85
CA ALA A 207 5.72 -18.36 8.04
C ALA A 207 5.72 -17.29 9.14
N SER A 208 5.96 -16.00 8.79
CA SER A 208 5.95 -14.92 9.78
C SER A 208 4.56 -14.64 10.33
N PHE A 209 3.52 -14.69 9.49
CA PHE A 209 2.13 -14.62 9.93
C PHE A 209 1.81 -15.76 10.94
N THR A 210 2.17 -17.00 10.58
CA THR A 210 1.97 -18.16 11.45
C THR A 210 2.75 -18.04 12.76
N ALA A 211 4.00 -17.58 12.70
CA ALA A 211 4.81 -17.39 13.92
C ALA A 211 4.19 -16.35 14.87
N CYS A 212 3.69 -15.22 14.34
CA CYS A 212 2.94 -14.23 15.14
C CYS A 212 1.63 -14.81 15.69
N GLY A 213 0.92 -15.62 14.89
CA GLY A 213 -0.30 -16.31 15.32
C GLY A 213 -0.04 -17.35 16.43
N LEU A 214 1.03 -18.12 16.31
CA LEU A 214 1.46 -19.07 17.36
C LEU A 214 1.89 -18.34 18.63
N ALA A 215 2.61 -17.23 18.51
CA ALA A 215 2.94 -16.39 19.68
C ALA A 215 1.65 -15.89 20.36
N ALA A 216 0.66 -15.46 19.59
CA ALA A 216 -0.63 -15.07 20.15
C ALA A 216 -1.39 -16.24 20.77
N LEU A 217 -1.34 -17.42 20.17
CA LEU A 217 -1.94 -18.64 20.73
C LEU A 217 -1.33 -19.01 22.08
N LEU A 218 -0.02 -18.85 22.25
CA LEU A 218 0.67 -19.11 23.52
C LEU A 218 0.34 -18.07 24.58
N LEU A 219 0.21 -16.79 24.19
CA LEU A 219 0.04 -15.67 25.12
C LEU A 219 -1.43 -15.30 25.39
N ALA A 220 -2.36 -15.72 24.54
CA ALA A 220 -3.80 -15.48 24.62
C ALA A 220 -4.58 -16.67 24.01
N PRO A 221 -4.50 -17.88 24.59
CA PRO A 221 -5.04 -19.10 23.96
C PRO A 221 -6.56 -19.06 23.77
N ARG A 222 -7.31 -18.57 24.77
CA ARG A 222 -8.78 -18.44 24.69
C ARG A 222 -9.21 -17.47 23.61
N ASP A 223 -8.63 -16.28 23.57
CA ASP A 223 -8.94 -15.28 22.55
C ASP A 223 -8.53 -15.74 21.16
N SER A 224 -7.41 -16.48 21.04
CA SER A 224 -6.98 -17.04 19.75
C SER A 224 -7.99 -18.08 19.23
N ALA A 225 -8.45 -18.99 20.07
CA ALA A 225 -9.49 -19.93 19.67
C ALA A 225 -10.80 -19.20 19.29
N GLN A 226 -11.24 -18.25 20.11
CA GLN A 226 -12.45 -17.47 19.84
C GLN A 226 -12.34 -16.68 18.52
N TYR A 227 -11.19 -16.06 18.25
CA TYR A 227 -11.00 -15.29 17.01
C TYR A 227 -11.05 -16.18 15.77
N TRP A 228 -10.22 -17.23 15.74
CA TRP A 228 -10.05 -18.05 14.54
C TRP A 228 -11.21 -18.99 14.25
N LEU A 229 -11.96 -19.42 15.26
CA LEU A 229 -13.07 -20.34 15.10
C LEU A 229 -14.44 -19.66 14.97
N HIS A 230 -14.57 -18.41 15.47
CA HIS A 230 -15.88 -17.74 15.54
C HIS A 230 -15.83 -16.30 15.01
N THR A 231 -15.03 -15.40 15.63
CA THR A 231 -15.08 -13.96 15.40
C THR A 231 -14.74 -13.56 13.96
N LEU A 232 -13.79 -14.26 13.35
CA LEU A 232 -13.37 -14.02 11.96
C LEU A 232 -14.52 -14.16 10.95
N PHE A 233 -15.48 -15.03 11.24
CA PHE A 233 -16.61 -15.35 10.34
C PHE A 233 -17.86 -14.51 10.61
N ASP A 234 -17.78 -13.56 11.55
CA ASP A 234 -18.87 -12.64 11.88
C ASP A 234 -18.53 -11.18 11.49
N PRO A 235 -18.71 -10.80 10.22
CA PRO A 235 -18.42 -9.43 9.74
C PRO A 235 -19.42 -8.39 10.30
N ALA A 236 -20.57 -8.80 10.80
CA ALA A 236 -21.57 -7.89 11.37
C ALA A 236 -21.05 -7.17 12.63
N ARG A 237 -20.09 -7.77 13.34
CA ARG A 237 -19.42 -7.14 14.49
C ARG A 237 -18.61 -5.90 14.14
N ILE A 238 -18.18 -5.75 12.86
CA ILE A 238 -17.29 -4.67 12.43
C ILE A 238 -18.06 -3.37 12.19
N GLY A 239 -19.42 -3.45 12.09
CA GLY A 239 -20.31 -2.31 11.85
C GLY A 239 -21.27 -2.55 10.70
N GLY A 240 -22.15 -1.59 10.43
CA GLY A 240 -23.18 -1.70 9.39
C GLY A 240 -22.57 -1.81 7.98
N LEU A 241 -22.85 -2.91 7.29
CA LEU A 241 -22.35 -3.13 5.92
C LEU A 241 -22.83 -2.07 4.93
N ALA A 242 -24.06 -1.54 5.13
CA ALA A 242 -24.64 -0.49 4.28
C ALA A 242 -24.04 0.90 4.52
N TYR A 243 -23.35 1.13 5.65
CA TYR A 243 -22.88 2.45 6.06
C TYR A 243 -22.08 3.16 4.96
N ALA A 244 -22.36 4.45 4.75
CA ALA A 244 -21.83 5.26 3.65
C ALA A 244 -20.30 5.20 3.52
N PHE A 245 -19.58 5.14 4.64
CA PHE A 245 -18.11 5.03 4.68
C PHE A 245 -17.57 3.63 4.37
N ASN A 246 -18.45 2.60 4.25
CA ASN A 246 -18.03 1.31 3.75
C ASN A 246 -17.98 1.36 2.20
N GLN A 247 -16.77 1.41 1.65
CA GLN A 247 -16.52 1.64 0.23
C GLN A 247 -15.96 0.36 -0.43
N ASN A 248 -16.84 -0.62 -0.66
CA ASN A 248 -16.50 -1.89 -1.32
C ASN A 248 -17.71 -2.47 -2.06
N ILE A 249 -17.54 -3.60 -2.74
CA ILE A 249 -18.61 -4.26 -3.51
C ILE A 249 -19.73 -4.74 -2.60
N GLN A 250 -19.40 -5.27 -1.40
CA GLN A 250 -20.42 -5.73 -0.44
C GLN A 250 -21.37 -4.59 -0.04
N ALA A 251 -20.81 -3.43 0.29
CA ALA A 251 -21.59 -2.26 0.67
C ALA A 251 -22.53 -1.77 -0.45
N VAL A 252 -22.03 -1.76 -1.69
CA VAL A 252 -22.86 -1.40 -2.87
C VAL A 252 -24.00 -2.39 -3.03
N LEU A 253 -23.73 -3.69 -2.92
CA LEU A 253 -24.76 -4.71 -3.05
C LEU A 253 -25.82 -4.61 -1.95
N VAL A 254 -25.40 -4.47 -0.70
CA VAL A 254 -26.35 -4.37 0.44
C VAL A 254 -27.24 -3.15 0.32
N ARG A 255 -26.74 -2.03 -0.21
CA ARG A 255 -27.56 -0.81 -0.44
C ARG A 255 -28.55 -0.95 -1.59
N LEU A 256 -28.27 -1.79 -2.59
CA LEU A 256 -29.08 -1.92 -3.81
C LEU A 256 -30.01 -3.13 -3.81
N LEU A 257 -29.64 -4.18 -3.11
CA LEU A 257 -30.30 -5.49 -3.21
C LEU A 257 -30.45 -6.11 -1.81
N PRO A 258 -31.40 -7.00 -1.60
CA PRO A 258 -31.44 -7.85 -0.41
C PRO A 258 -30.10 -8.58 -0.26
N ALA A 259 -29.69 -8.81 0.99
CA ALA A 259 -28.41 -9.45 1.31
C ALA A 259 -28.20 -10.73 0.51
N ASN A 260 -27.16 -10.76 -0.32
CA ASN A 260 -26.81 -11.89 -1.18
C ASN A 260 -25.30 -12.18 -1.10
N THR A 261 -24.97 -13.05 -0.14
CA THR A 261 -23.57 -13.45 0.11
C THR A 261 -22.94 -14.15 -1.09
N LEU A 262 -23.70 -14.96 -1.83
CA LEU A 262 -23.19 -15.64 -3.01
C LEU A 262 -22.82 -14.66 -4.13
N LEU A 263 -23.71 -13.70 -4.43
CA LEU A 263 -23.41 -12.67 -5.44
C LEU A 263 -22.18 -11.85 -5.04
N TRP A 264 -22.06 -11.46 -3.77
CA TRP A 264 -20.86 -10.79 -3.30
C TRP A 264 -19.61 -11.66 -3.50
N ALA A 265 -19.64 -12.94 -3.11
CA ALA A 265 -18.50 -13.84 -3.25
C ALA A 265 -18.06 -13.98 -4.72
N VAL A 266 -19.01 -14.11 -5.65
CA VAL A 266 -18.73 -14.18 -7.09
C VAL A 266 -18.10 -12.88 -7.60
N LEU A 267 -18.65 -11.72 -7.24
CA LEU A 267 -18.11 -10.42 -7.67
C LEU A 267 -16.76 -10.12 -7.00
N ALA A 268 -16.57 -10.49 -5.74
CA ALA A 268 -15.29 -10.39 -5.05
C ALA A 268 -14.22 -11.27 -5.72
N ALA A 269 -14.56 -12.50 -6.10
CA ALA A 269 -13.67 -13.38 -6.85
C ALA A 269 -13.34 -12.80 -8.24
N ALA A 270 -14.35 -12.26 -8.95
CA ALA A 270 -14.15 -11.64 -10.26
C ALA A 270 -13.23 -10.41 -10.19
N VAL A 271 -13.42 -9.53 -9.21
CA VAL A 271 -12.54 -8.36 -9.05
C VAL A 271 -11.14 -8.74 -8.61
N MET A 272 -10.99 -9.76 -7.79
CA MET A 272 -9.68 -10.29 -7.45
C MET A 272 -8.97 -10.93 -8.64
N ALA A 273 -9.68 -11.64 -9.51
CA ALA A 273 -9.14 -12.16 -10.76
C ALA A 273 -8.71 -11.03 -11.71
N LEU A 274 -9.50 -9.95 -11.80
CA LEU A 274 -9.17 -8.74 -12.53
C LEU A 274 -7.88 -8.09 -11.99
N ALA A 275 -7.80 -7.91 -10.68
CA ALA A 275 -6.63 -7.34 -10.00
C ALA A 275 -5.37 -8.22 -10.19
N ALA A 276 -5.51 -9.54 -10.07
CA ALA A 276 -4.43 -10.49 -10.31
C ALA A 276 -3.95 -10.44 -11.77
N THR A 277 -4.86 -10.35 -12.73
CA THR A 277 -4.53 -10.20 -14.15
C THR A 277 -3.80 -8.88 -14.41
N ALA A 278 -4.28 -7.76 -13.84
CA ALA A 278 -3.62 -6.48 -13.92
C ALA A 278 -2.22 -6.51 -13.30
N ALA A 279 -2.08 -7.13 -12.11
CA ALA A 279 -0.79 -7.28 -11.44
C ALA A 279 0.20 -8.16 -12.23
N ARG A 280 -0.27 -9.24 -12.87
CA ARG A 280 0.57 -10.08 -13.73
C ARG A 280 1.06 -9.35 -14.97
N ARG A 281 0.20 -8.54 -15.61
CA ARG A 281 0.51 -7.76 -16.81
C ARG A 281 1.30 -6.50 -16.51
N ALA A 282 1.32 -6.04 -15.26
CA ALA A 282 2.03 -4.83 -14.86
C ALA A 282 3.53 -4.94 -15.14
N ARG A 283 4.10 -3.90 -15.78
CA ARG A 283 5.54 -3.82 -16.14
C ARG A 283 6.44 -3.58 -14.93
N ASP A 284 5.88 -3.13 -13.83
CA ASP A 284 6.61 -2.80 -12.60
C ASP A 284 5.83 -3.18 -11.34
N ASP A 285 6.57 -3.22 -10.22
CA ASP A 285 6.04 -3.66 -8.94
C ASP A 285 5.08 -2.65 -8.30
N VAL A 286 5.18 -1.34 -8.63
CA VAL A 286 4.27 -0.32 -8.09
C VAL A 286 2.86 -0.52 -8.65
N THR A 287 2.74 -0.65 -9.98
CA THR A 287 1.46 -0.91 -10.64
C THR A 287 0.85 -2.23 -10.16
N ALA A 288 1.66 -3.27 -10.02
CA ALA A 288 1.20 -4.56 -9.52
C ALA A 288 0.70 -4.49 -8.07
N LEU A 289 1.44 -3.81 -7.19
CA LEU A 289 1.08 -3.59 -5.80
C LEU A 289 -0.24 -2.84 -5.67
N LEU A 290 -0.41 -1.75 -6.43
CA LEU A 290 -1.63 -0.94 -6.42
C LEU A 290 -2.84 -1.70 -6.96
N ALA A 291 -2.64 -2.55 -7.98
CA ALA A 291 -3.72 -3.41 -8.49
C ALA A 291 -4.20 -4.41 -7.42
N ILE A 292 -3.29 -5.06 -6.70
CA ILE A 292 -3.65 -5.98 -5.60
C ILE A 292 -4.30 -5.23 -4.43
N ALA A 293 -3.80 -4.03 -4.07
CA ALA A 293 -4.41 -3.20 -3.04
C ALA A 293 -5.86 -2.81 -3.41
N ALA A 294 -6.08 -2.37 -4.65
CA ALA A 294 -7.41 -2.04 -5.18
C ALA A 294 -8.35 -3.24 -5.14
N GLY A 295 -7.89 -4.41 -5.64
CA GLY A 295 -8.67 -5.64 -5.60
C GLY A 295 -9.05 -6.05 -4.18
N GLY A 296 -8.10 -6.00 -3.25
CA GLY A 296 -8.33 -6.34 -1.84
C GLY A 296 -9.35 -5.41 -1.16
N LEU A 297 -9.28 -4.09 -1.43
CA LEU A 297 -10.24 -3.12 -0.91
C LEU A 297 -11.66 -3.34 -1.47
N LEU A 298 -11.76 -3.61 -2.76
CA LEU A 298 -13.03 -3.84 -3.43
C LEU A 298 -13.69 -5.17 -3.02
N ALA A 299 -12.89 -6.23 -2.84
CA ALA A 299 -13.38 -7.58 -2.55
C ALA A 299 -13.66 -7.81 -1.06
N SER A 300 -13.00 -7.10 -0.15
CA SER A 300 -13.20 -7.24 1.30
C SER A 300 -14.66 -6.97 1.67
N PRO A 301 -15.25 -7.71 2.64
CA PRO A 301 -16.61 -7.43 3.10
C PRO A 301 -16.72 -6.08 3.82
N VAL A 302 -15.62 -5.61 4.40
CA VAL A 302 -15.54 -4.30 5.06
C VAL A 302 -14.29 -3.58 4.61
N SER A 303 -14.47 -2.42 3.95
CA SER A 303 -13.42 -1.49 3.56
C SER A 303 -13.86 -0.07 3.83
N TRP A 304 -13.68 0.35 5.09
CA TRP A 304 -13.95 1.72 5.48
C TRP A 304 -13.15 2.72 4.64
N SER A 305 -13.65 3.92 4.46
CA SER A 305 -12.99 4.97 3.68
C SER A 305 -11.53 5.21 4.11
N HIS A 306 -11.24 5.10 5.39
CA HIS A 306 -9.87 5.20 5.91
C HIS A 306 -8.97 3.98 5.60
N HIS A 307 -9.48 2.89 5.02
CA HIS A 307 -8.64 1.82 4.47
C HIS A 307 -8.04 2.21 3.10
N TRP A 308 -8.59 3.21 2.43
CA TRP A 308 -8.20 3.66 1.09
C TRP A 308 -6.93 4.51 1.07
N VAL A 309 -6.09 4.44 2.10
CA VAL A 309 -4.79 5.15 2.18
C VAL A 309 -3.86 4.85 0.99
N TRP A 310 -4.11 3.76 0.27
CA TRP A 310 -3.41 3.39 -0.96
C TRP A 310 -3.58 4.42 -2.08
N VAL A 311 -4.52 5.36 -1.97
CA VAL A 311 -4.67 6.50 -2.89
C VAL A 311 -3.42 7.40 -2.90
N LEU A 312 -2.66 7.48 -1.79
CA LEU A 312 -1.48 8.34 -1.72
C LEU A 312 -0.30 7.80 -2.56
N PRO A 313 0.13 6.53 -2.44
CA PRO A 313 1.08 5.98 -3.41
C PRO A 313 0.49 5.90 -4.83
N ALA A 314 -0.83 5.74 -5.01
CA ALA A 314 -1.46 5.84 -6.32
C ALA A 314 -1.36 7.27 -6.89
N ALA A 315 -1.48 8.31 -6.07
CA ALA A 315 -1.30 9.70 -6.48
C ALA A 315 0.12 9.94 -7.03
N VAL A 316 1.15 9.40 -6.37
CA VAL A 316 2.52 9.43 -6.90
C VAL A 316 2.59 8.79 -8.30
N ALA A 317 1.97 7.62 -8.48
CA ALA A 317 1.96 6.93 -9.77
C ALA A 317 1.19 7.71 -10.85
N VAL A 318 0.05 8.31 -10.51
CA VAL A 318 -0.77 9.15 -11.41
C VAL A 318 0.02 10.39 -11.84
N LEU A 319 0.63 11.11 -10.91
CA LEU A 319 1.40 12.31 -11.20
C LEU A 319 2.58 12.04 -12.14
N VAL A 320 3.24 10.88 -12.01
CA VAL A 320 4.40 10.51 -12.83
C VAL A 320 3.99 10.00 -14.22
N ARG A 321 2.94 9.17 -14.30
CA ARG A 321 2.65 8.38 -15.51
C ARG A 321 1.42 8.84 -16.29
N ALA A 322 0.49 9.47 -15.62
CA ALA A 322 -0.79 9.82 -16.19
C ALA A 322 -1.34 11.15 -15.64
N PRO A 323 -0.58 12.26 -15.70
CA PRO A 323 -0.92 13.52 -15.04
C PRO A 323 -2.29 14.07 -15.45
N ARG A 324 -2.78 13.76 -16.65
CA ARG A 324 -4.14 14.10 -17.10
C ARG A 324 -5.25 13.50 -16.24
N TRP A 325 -4.95 12.45 -15.43
CA TRP A 325 -5.91 11.82 -14.53
C TRP A 325 -5.83 12.35 -13.09
N THR A 326 -4.95 13.32 -12.83
CA THR A 326 -4.85 13.96 -11.51
C THR A 326 -6.19 14.46 -10.96
N PRO A 327 -7.13 15.01 -11.77
CA PRO A 327 -8.44 15.41 -11.26
C PRO A 327 -9.25 14.28 -10.62
N VAL A 328 -9.03 13.03 -11.01
CA VAL A 328 -9.71 11.87 -10.41
C VAL A 328 -9.38 11.72 -8.91
N LEU A 329 -8.20 12.19 -8.48
CA LEU A 329 -7.80 12.16 -7.08
C LEU A 329 -8.69 13.08 -6.20
N LEU A 330 -9.37 14.07 -6.80
CA LEU A 330 -10.32 14.95 -6.09
C LEU A 330 -11.47 14.16 -5.47
N VAL A 331 -11.85 13.02 -6.02
CA VAL A 331 -12.89 12.14 -5.42
C VAL A 331 -12.49 11.73 -4.00
N PHE A 332 -11.21 11.42 -3.78
CA PHE A 332 -10.68 11.04 -2.46
C PHE A 332 -10.40 12.23 -1.54
N ALA A 333 -10.31 13.44 -2.09
CA ALA A 333 -10.21 14.67 -1.31
C ALA A 333 -11.58 15.12 -0.80
N VAL A 334 -12.56 15.09 -1.71
CA VAL A 334 -13.91 15.57 -1.53
C VAL A 334 -14.78 14.58 -0.74
N ALA A 335 -14.53 13.27 -0.90
CA ALA A 335 -15.26 12.18 -0.25
C ALA A 335 -16.79 12.31 -0.38
N PRO A 336 -17.37 12.23 -1.60
CA PRO A 336 -18.78 12.53 -1.85
C PRO A 336 -19.77 11.72 -1.02
N HIS A 337 -19.38 10.49 -0.63
CA HIS A 337 -20.20 9.64 0.24
C HIS A 337 -20.50 10.27 1.62
N SER A 338 -19.60 11.15 2.11
CA SER A 338 -19.78 11.80 3.41
C SER A 338 -20.86 12.91 3.43
N TRP A 339 -21.34 13.34 2.26
CA TRP A 339 -22.35 14.39 2.12
C TRP A 339 -23.78 13.87 2.09
N LEU A 340 -23.92 12.56 1.92
CA LEU A 340 -25.23 11.93 1.75
C LEU A 340 -25.87 11.64 3.11
N PRO A 341 -27.21 11.54 3.15
CA PRO A 341 -27.91 11.03 4.32
C PRO A 341 -27.37 9.67 4.74
N GLN A 342 -26.99 9.55 5.99
CA GLN A 342 -26.35 8.36 6.55
C GLN A 342 -26.82 8.16 7.99
N THR A 343 -26.61 7.01 8.56
CA THR A 343 -27.16 6.59 9.84
C THR A 343 -28.59 6.05 9.75
N HIS A 344 -28.94 5.16 10.66
CA HIS A 344 -30.27 4.53 10.73
C HIS A 344 -30.71 3.92 9.39
N ASP A 345 -29.76 3.34 8.63
CA ASP A 345 -29.97 2.67 7.33
C ASP A 345 -30.59 3.57 6.23
N LEU A 346 -30.42 4.91 6.34
CA LEU A 346 -30.83 5.84 5.29
C LEU A 346 -30.17 5.54 3.94
N GLU A 347 -29.00 4.92 3.97
CA GLU A 347 -28.28 4.46 2.78
C GLU A 347 -29.08 3.46 1.92
N MET A 348 -29.99 2.71 2.52
CA MET A 348 -30.86 1.77 1.84
C MET A 348 -31.97 2.46 1.02
N HIS A 349 -32.18 3.75 1.25
CA HIS A 349 -33.22 4.56 0.60
C HIS A 349 -32.63 5.63 -0.32
N TRP A 350 -31.35 5.56 -0.64
CA TRP A 350 -30.72 6.48 -1.56
C TRP A 350 -31.35 6.43 -2.95
N THR A 351 -31.48 7.59 -3.59
CA THR A 351 -31.82 7.71 -5.00
C THR A 351 -30.66 7.23 -5.88
N TRP A 352 -30.91 6.99 -7.17
CA TRP A 352 -29.90 6.46 -8.09
C TRP A 352 -28.61 7.31 -8.14
N TRP A 353 -28.73 8.66 -8.13
CA TRP A 353 -27.56 9.55 -8.14
C TRP A 353 -26.80 9.55 -6.80
N GLN A 354 -27.52 9.35 -5.68
CA GLN A 354 -26.90 9.18 -4.36
C GLN A 354 -26.09 7.88 -4.29
N HIS A 355 -26.58 6.79 -4.89
CA HIS A 355 -25.79 5.55 -5.02
C HIS A 355 -24.52 5.76 -5.83
N LEU A 356 -24.53 6.57 -6.92
CA LEU A 356 -23.33 6.89 -7.68
C LEU A 356 -22.32 7.69 -6.85
N LEU A 357 -22.76 8.74 -6.19
CA LEU A 357 -21.89 9.55 -5.32
C LEU A 357 -21.41 8.77 -4.10
N GLY A 358 -22.32 8.03 -3.47
CA GLY A 358 -22.08 7.22 -2.28
C GLY A 358 -21.14 6.02 -2.53
N SER A 359 -20.98 5.61 -3.79
CA SER A 359 -20.07 4.52 -4.20
C SER A 359 -18.86 5.03 -5.00
N SER A 360 -18.55 6.30 -4.91
CA SER A 360 -17.55 6.97 -5.76
C SER A 360 -16.16 6.36 -5.69
N TYR A 361 -15.68 5.92 -4.53
CA TYR A 361 -14.38 5.25 -4.40
C TYR A 361 -14.37 3.91 -5.14
N VAL A 362 -15.47 3.14 -5.03
CA VAL A 362 -15.63 1.86 -5.74
C VAL A 362 -15.61 2.08 -7.24
N LEU A 363 -16.42 3.01 -7.75
CA LEU A 363 -16.57 3.28 -9.19
C LEU A 363 -15.25 3.75 -9.82
N VAL A 364 -14.59 4.74 -9.21
CA VAL A 364 -13.31 5.27 -9.70
C VAL A 364 -12.24 4.18 -9.73
N THR A 365 -12.18 3.37 -8.67
CA THR A 365 -11.17 2.32 -8.56
C THR A 365 -11.43 1.17 -9.53
N MET A 366 -12.68 0.78 -9.76
CA MET A 366 -13.05 -0.20 -10.79
C MET A 366 -12.60 0.27 -12.19
N VAL A 367 -12.84 1.54 -12.54
CA VAL A 367 -12.38 2.11 -13.80
C VAL A 367 -10.84 2.11 -13.89
N ALA A 368 -10.16 2.51 -12.82
CA ALA A 368 -8.69 2.53 -12.78
C ALA A 368 -8.10 1.11 -12.93
N LEU A 369 -8.68 0.14 -12.24
CA LEU A 369 -8.26 -1.27 -12.31
C LEU A 369 -8.49 -1.85 -13.71
N TYR A 370 -9.66 -1.61 -14.31
CA TYR A 370 -9.94 -2.02 -15.69
C TYR A 370 -8.96 -1.42 -16.68
N ARG A 371 -8.68 -0.13 -16.58
CA ARG A 371 -7.72 0.55 -17.48
C ARG A 371 -6.30 0.03 -17.32
N SER A 372 -5.91 -0.41 -16.14
CA SER A 372 -4.58 -0.96 -15.89
C SER A 372 -4.29 -2.23 -16.69
N LEU A 373 -5.32 -2.96 -17.13
CA LEU A 373 -5.19 -4.11 -18.04
C LEU A 373 -4.64 -3.72 -19.42
N TYR A 374 -4.94 -2.50 -19.88
CA TYR A 374 -4.60 -2.01 -21.22
C TYR A 374 -3.36 -1.11 -21.21
N ALA A 375 -2.94 -0.60 -20.06
CA ALA A 375 -1.75 0.24 -19.95
C ALA A 375 -0.45 -0.48 -20.34
N GLY A 376 -0.47 -1.81 -20.38
CA GLY A 376 0.61 -2.65 -20.89
C GLY A 376 0.80 -2.61 -22.41
N ASN A 377 -0.22 -2.24 -23.18
CA ASN A 377 -0.23 -2.34 -24.64
C ASN A 377 0.09 -1.01 -25.38
N SER A 378 -0.03 0.12 -24.72
CA SER A 378 0.35 1.41 -25.31
C SER A 378 1.84 1.63 -25.13
N ALA A 379 2.59 1.48 -26.21
CA ALA A 379 4.01 1.79 -26.31
C ALA A 379 4.22 3.31 -26.10
N SER A 380 4.48 3.74 -24.89
CA SER A 380 5.27 4.92 -24.65
C SER A 380 6.73 4.50 -24.73
N ALA A 381 7.40 4.89 -25.81
CA ALA A 381 8.82 4.71 -26.00
C ALA A 381 9.59 5.16 -24.75
N PRO A 382 10.67 4.47 -24.35
CA PRO A 382 11.48 4.89 -23.23
C PRO A 382 12.13 6.25 -23.57
N ILE A 383 11.90 7.25 -22.73
CA ILE A 383 12.53 8.59 -22.81
C ILE A 383 14.03 8.50 -22.40
N VAL A 384 14.66 7.39 -22.53
CA VAL A 384 16.09 7.22 -22.23
C VAL A 384 16.72 6.39 -23.34
N GLU A 385 17.03 7.04 -24.47
CA GLU A 385 18.18 6.69 -25.31
C GLU A 385 18.37 7.68 -26.46
N GLN A 386 18.72 8.91 -26.14
CA GLN A 386 19.33 9.83 -27.09
C GLN A 386 20.39 10.69 -26.41
N HIS A 387 21.44 10.10 -25.86
CA HIS A 387 22.70 10.81 -25.65
C HIS A 387 23.80 9.75 -25.45
N GLY A 388 24.37 9.28 -26.57
CA GLY A 388 25.49 8.35 -26.51
C GLY A 388 26.10 7.97 -27.86
N ARG A 389 25.83 8.69 -28.95
CA ARG A 389 26.69 8.60 -30.12
C ARG A 389 27.86 9.54 -29.93
N ARG A 390 28.96 9.03 -29.36
CA ARG A 390 30.27 9.66 -29.47
C ARG A 390 30.68 9.61 -30.93
N PHE A 391 30.78 10.77 -31.53
CA PHE A 391 31.51 11.03 -32.78
C PHE A 391 32.94 10.44 -32.64
N ARG A 392 33.26 9.43 -33.46
CA ARG A 392 34.65 9.08 -33.76
C ARG A 392 35.07 10.00 -34.90
N PRO A 393 36.12 10.83 -34.76
CA PRO A 393 36.67 11.57 -35.92
C PRO A 393 37.36 10.57 -36.82
N SER A 394 36.98 10.59 -38.11
CA SER A 394 37.71 9.96 -39.19
C SER A 394 39.10 10.59 -39.31
N ARG A 395 40.17 9.83 -39.19
CA ARG A 395 41.52 10.21 -39.64
C ARG A 395 41.60 9.80 -41.12
N SER A 396 41.67 10.80 -41.97
CA SER A 396 42.10 10.73 -43.36
C SER A 396 43.59 10.89 -43.47
N GLY A 397 44.20 10.11 -44.41
CA GLY A 397 45.44 10.37 -45.12
C GLY A 397 46.72 10.06 -44.35
N ASP A 398 47.69 9.37 -44.84
CA ASP A 398 48.37 9.58 -46.11
C ASP A 398 49.36 8.43 -46.40
N THR A 399 49.46 8.09 -47.63
CA THR A 399 50.51 7.60 -48.51
C THR A 399 51.82 7.05 -47.99
N GLY A 400 52.29 5.92 -48.60
CA GLY A 400 53.71 5.58 -48.80
C GLY A 400 54.04 4.11 -48.67
N GLY A 401 54.20 3.41 -49.80
CA GLY A 401 54.64 2.02 -49.94
C GLY A 401 56.16 1.87 -49.78
N PRO A 402 56.88 0.89 -50.48
CA PRO A 402 56.66 -0.55 -50.35
C PRO A 402 57.98 -1.26 -49.89
N GLY A 403 57.94 -2.52 -49.55
CA GLY A 403 59.16 -3.31 -49.41
C GLY A 403 59.06 -4.66 -48.72
N THR A 404 58.98 -5.68 -49.53
CA THR A 404 59.72 -6.96 -49.47
C THR A 404 59.87 -7.64 -48.10
N GLY A 405 59.40 -8.83 -47.91
CA GLY A 405 59.99 -10.03 -48.32
C GLY A 405 59.80 -11.16 -47.29
N THR A 406 59.51 -12.33 -47.82
CA THR A 406 59.94 -13.65 -47.41
C THR A 406 59.33 -14.37 -46.21
N ALA A 407 58.61 -15.40 -46.59
CA ALA A 407 58.83 -16.85 -46.27
C ALA A 407 58.34 -17.41 -44.95
N ARG A 408 57.42 -18.28 -45.13
CA ARG A 408 57.06 -19.56 -44.45
C ARG A 408 58.26 -20.36 -43.92
N PRO A 409 58.17 -21.48 -43.16
CA PRO A 409 56.99 -22.37 -42.93
C PRO A 409 56.88 -23.06 -41.53
N VAL A 410 55.75 -23.70 -41.26
CA VAL A 410 55.47 -25.14 -41.00
C VAL A 410 55.96 -25.76 -39.66
N ALA A 411 55.01 -26.44 -39.05
CA ALA A 411 54.94 -27.80 -38.46
C ALA A 411 54.54 -27.76 -36.98
N SER A 412 53.41 -28.36 -36.67
CA SER A 412 53.07 -29.77 -36.39
C SER A 412 53.28 -30.19 -34.94
N GLY A 413 52.30 -30.92 -34.46
CA GLY A 413 52.39 -31.97 -33.46
C GLY A 413 51.43 -31.77 -32.31
N GLU A 414 50.26 -32.41 -32.35
CA GLU A 414 49.94 -33.73 -31.72
C GLU A 414 50.21 -33.73 -30.22
N SER A 415 49.32 -34.02 -29.39
CA SER A 415 48.39 -35.10 -29.12
C SER A 415 48.33 -35.36 -27.61
N GLU A 416 47.22 -35.96 -27.23
CA GLU A 416 46.95 -36.88 -26.12
C GLU A 416 46.77 -36.32 -24.70
N ASP A 417 45.58 -36.42 -24.27
CA ASP A 417 44.89 -37.52 -23.55
C ASP A 417 45.20 -37.64 -22.05
N VAL A 418 44.18 -37.86 -21.35
CA VAL A 418 43.88 -38.87 -20.29
C VAL A 418 43.32 -38.28 -18.99
N ILE A 419 42.02 -38.42 -18.86
CA ILE A 419 41.24 -39.23 -17.89
C ILE A 419 41.49 -39.08 -16.37
N ASN A 420 40.39 -38.98 -15.70
CA ASN A 420 39.89 -39.61 -14.46
C ASN A 420 39.74 -38.72 -13.23
N THR A 421 38.50 -38.62 -12.78
CA THR A 421 37.70 -39.44 -11.85
C THR A 421 37.71 -38.98 -10.40
N VAL A 422 36.48 -38.66 -9.92
CA VAL A 422 35.88 -39.05 -8.63
C VAL A 422 36.40 -38.35 -7.34
N ARG A 423 35.65 -37.49 -6.75
CA ARG A 423 34.75 -37.77 -5.60
C ARG A 423 33.80 -36.63 -5.34
#